data_ae9bbf25e524267f33a7d1ae09dd9b78
#
_entry.id   ae9bbf25e524267f33a7d1ae09dd9b78
#
_cell.length_a   1.000
_cell.length_b   1.000
_cell.length_c   1.000
_cell.angle_alpha   90.00
_cell.angle_beta   90.00
_cell.angle_gamma   90.00
#
_symmetry.space_group_name_H-M   'P 1'
#
loop_
_entity.id
_entity.type
_entity.pdbx_description
1 polymer ?
#
loop_
_entity_poly.entity_id
_entity_poly.type
_entity_poly.pdbx_seq_one_letter_code
_entity_poly.pdbx_strand_id
1 'polypeptide(L)'
;MSRRAMVHSFAMSPAELASLKDPSGLAPEARALWLVKNGAWDDAHNAAQEIHTRTGSWIHALLHVIEGDQWNADYWFAKAGKPSRGPADVDALWNEIAGSLPGQ
;
A
#
# COMPACT_ATOMS: atom_id res chain seq x y z
N MET A 1 -20.31 -16.53 -18.70
CA MET A 1 -20.10 -16.15 -18.08
C MET A 1 -19.48 -15.67 -17.67
N SER A 2 -19.35 -15.43 -17.83
CA SER A 2 -18.73 -14.83 -17.28
C SER A 2 -18.26 -14.27 -16.68
N ARG A 3 -18.13 -14.22 -16.89
CA ARG A 3 -17.70 -13.74 -16.20
C ARG A 3 -17.35 -13.21 -15.58
N ARG A 4 -17.38 -13.34 -15.83
CA ARG A 4 -17.17 -12.79 -15.13
C ARG A 4 -16.83 -12.18 -14.68
N ALA A 5 -16.97 -12.29 -15.08
CA ALA A 5 -16.73 -11.56 -14.57
C ALA A 5 -16.63 -11.03 -13.97
N MET A 6 -16.78 -10.93 -14.31
CA MET A 6 -16.89 -10.48 -13.58
C MET A 6 -16.48 -10.04 -12.86
N VAL A 7 -16.33 -9.75 -13.19
CA VAL A 7 -16.04 -9.40 -12.44
C VAL A 7 -15.61 -9.12 -11.54
N HIS A 8 -15.10 -8.96 -11.80
CA HIS A 8 -14.96 -8.87 -10.81
C HIS A 8 -14.46 -7.96 -9.98
N SER A 9 -14.63 -7.49 -10.13
CA SER A 9 -14.15 -6.34 -9.47
C SER A 9 -14.41 -6.35 -7.99
N PHE A 10 -13.76 -7.17 -7.37
CA PHE A 10 -13.76 -7.28 -5.93
C PHE A 10 -12.35 -7.09 -5.44
N ALA A 11 -12.21 -6.79 -4.16
CA ALA A 11 -10.92 -6.55 -3.56
C ALA A 11 -10.03 -7.77 -3.70
N MET A 12 -8.79 -7.53 -4.10
CA MET A 12 -7.76 -8.55 -4.10
C MET A 12 -7.28 -8.73 -2.66
N SER A 13 -7.02 -9.96 -2.23
CA SER A 13 -6.47 -10.18 -0.90
C SER A 13 -5.04 -9.67 -0.83
N PRO A 14 -4.52 -9.35 0.37
CA PRO A 14 -3.12 -8.98 0.48
C PRO A 14 -2.17 -10.03 -0.09
N ALA A 15 -2.47 -11.32 0.13
CA ALA A 15 -1.62 -12.39 -0.40
C ALA A 15 -1.63 -12.42 -1.92
N GLU A 16 -2.79 -12.20 -2.52
CA GLU A 16 -2.90 -12.13 -3.99
C GLU A 16 -2.11 -10.96 -4.55
N LEU A 17 -2.23 -9.81 -3.91
CA LEU A 17 -1.49 -8.62 -4.33
C LEU A 17 0.02 -8.88 -4.22
N ALA A 18 0.45 -9.46 -3.10
CA ALA A 18 1.87 -9.71 -2.86
C ALA A 18 2.47 -10.66 -3.90
N SER A 19 1.68 -11.62 -4.40
CA SER A 19 2.17 -12.63 -5.33
C SER A 19 1.97 -12.26 -6.79
N LEU A 20 1.35 -11.13 -7.07
CA LEU A 20 1.09 -10.70 -8.43
C LEU A 20 2.41 -10.44 -9.16
N LYS A 21 2.51 -10.90 -10.40
CA LYS A 21 3.75 -10.73 -11.18
C LYS A 21 3.77 -9.44 -11.97
N ASP A 22 2.60 -8.93 -12.34
CA ASP A 22 2.48 -7.74 -13.17
C ASP A 22 1.52 -6.76 -12.51
N PRO A 23 2.00 -5.58 -12.09
CA PRO A 23 1.15 -4.59 -11.44
C PRO A 23 0.31 -3.76 -12.37
N SER A 24 0.40 -3.97 -13.68
CA SER A 24 -0.39 -3.18 -14.63
C SER A 24 -1.87 -3.42 -14.38
N GLY A 25 -2.66 -2.37 -14.50
CA GLY A 25 -4.10 -2.44 -14.27
C GLY A 25 -4.50 -2.25 -12.82
N LEU A 26 -3.55 -2.18 -11.88
CA LEU A 26 -3.87 -1.92 -10.49
C LEU A 26 -4.20 -0.45 -10.26
N ALA A 27 -5.11 -0.19 -9.31
CA ALA A 27 -5.34 1.17 -8.85
C ALA A 27 -4.06 1.71 -8.22
N PRO A 28 -3.88 3.05 -8.16
CA PRO A 28 -2.63 3.64 -7.68
C PRO A 28 -2.17 3.15 -6.31
N GLU A 29 -3.08 3.01 -5.34
CA GLU A 29 -2.71 2.56 -4.00
C GLU A 29 -2.20 1.11 -4.01
N ALA A 30 -2.90 0.24 -4.75
CA ALA A 30 -2.49 -1.16 -4.86
C ALA A 30 -1.13 -1.27 -5.55
N ARG A 31 -0.92 -0.45 -6.59
CA ARG A 31 0.35 -0.44 -7.30
C ARG A 31 1.50 0.01 -6.40
N ALA A 32 1.27 1.04 -5.59
CA ALA A 32 2.29 1.51 -4.65
C ALA A 32 2.64 0.42 -3.63
N LEU A 33 1.64 -0.27 -3.09
CA LEU A 33 1.88 -1.37 -2.17
C LEU A 33 2.61 -2.53 -2.83
N TRP A 34 2.30 -2.82 -4.08
CA TRP A 34 3.01 -3.84 -4.83
C TRP A 34 4.50 -3.47 -4.97
N LEU A 35 4.78 -2.20 -5.27
CA LEU A 35 6.15 -1.73 -5.37
C LEU A 35 6.89 -1.86 -4.03
N VAL A 36 6.21 -1.56 -2.92
CA VAL A 36 6.79 -1.76 -1.58
C VAL A 36 7.19 -3.22 -1.40
N LYS A 37 6.27 -4.12 -1.67
CA LYS A 37 6.49 -5.56 -1.45
C LYS A 37 7.64 -6.10 -2.30
N ASN A 38 7.85 -5.51 -3.46
CA ASN A 38 8.90 -5.93 -4.38
C ASN A 38 10.22 -5.19 -4.16
N GLY A 39 10.34 -4.45 -3.08
CA GLY A 39 11.60 -3.79 -2.73
C GLY A 39 11.96 -2.57 -3.54
N ALA A 40 11.02 -2.05 -4.33
CA ALA A 40 11.23 -0.87 -5.16
C ALA A 40 10.90 0.40 -4.38
N TRP A 41 11.70 0.69 -3.34
CA TRP A 41 11.38 1.78 -2.40
C TRP A 41 11.21 3.13 -3.09
N ASP A 42 12.16 3.51 -3.94
CA ASP A 42 12.10 4.82 -4.60
C ASP A 42 10.86 4.96 -5.48
N ASP A 43 10.55 3.92 -6.26
CA ASP A 43 9.37 3.95 -7.12
C ASP A 43 8.09 3.97 -6.30
N ALA A 44 8.07 3.22 -5.20
CA ALA A 44 6.91 3.20 -4.29
C ALA A 44 6.71 4.57 -3.65
N HIS A 45 7.79 5.20 -3.22
CA HIS A 45 7.74 6.52 -2.60
C HIS A 45 7.22 7.57 -3.59
N ASN A 46 7.74 7.56 -4.81
CA ASN A 46 7.27 8.47 -5.84
C ASN A 46 5.80 8.23 -6.17
N ALA A 47 5.38 6.97 -6.23
CA ALA A 47 3.98 6.65 -6.48
C ALA A 47 3.09 7.15 -5.33
N ALA A 48 3.51 6.91 -4.09
CA ALA A 48 2.72 7.32 -2.92
C ALA A 48 2.58 8.85 -2.84
N GLN A 49 3.61 9.59 -3.22
CA GLN A 49 3.56 11.05 -3.21
C GLN A 49 2.48 11.59 -4.14
N GLU A 50 2.18 10.88 -5.22
CA GLU A 50 1.17 11.31 -6.18
C GLU A 50 -0.24 10.91 -5.79
N ILE A 51 -0.39 10.13 -4.72
CA ILE A 51 -1.70 9.67 -4.25
C ILE A 51 -2.15 10.60 -3.12
N HIS A 52 -3.06 11.51 -3.41
CA HIS A 52 -3.50 12.54 -2.47
C HIS A 52 -4.72 12.06 -1.67
N THR A 53 -4.59 10.88 -1.06
CA THR A 53 -5.62 10.30 -0.21
C THR A 53 -5.02 9.92 1.14
N ARG A 54 -5.87 9.61 2.12
CA ARG A 54 -5.40 9.11 3.40
C ARG A 54 -4.60 7.82 3.22
N THR A 55 -5.06 6.94 2.35
CA THR A 55 -4.35 5.70 2.06
C THR A 55 -2.97 5.98 1.47
N GLY A 56 -2.86 6.98 0.58
CA GLY A 56 -1.57 7.39 0.05
C GLY A 56 -0.62 7.84 1.16
N SER A 57 -1.12 8.64 2.10
CA SER A 57 -0.33 9.08 3.26
C SER A 57 0.07 7.89 4.14
N TRP A 58 -0.81 6.92 4.29
CA TRP A 58 -0.55 5.72 5.09
C TRP A 58 0.58 4.89 4.48
N ILE A 59 0.54 4.72 3.16
CA ILE A 59 1.62 4.02 2.43
C ILE A 59 2.93 4.79 2.55
N HIS A 60 2.86 6.11 2.48
CA HIS A 60 4.02 6.98 2.65
C HIS A 60 4.66 6.77 4.04
N ALA A 61 3.81 6.68 5.08
CA ALA A 61 4.27 6.40 6.44
C ALA A 61 4.99 5.05 6.50
N LEU A 62 4.40 4.02 5.91
CA LEU A 62 5.01 2.69 5.86
C LEU A 62 6.41 2.75 5.24
N LEU A 63 6.55 3.49 4.14
CA LEU A 63 7.85 3.62 3.47
C LEU A 63 8.91 4.25 4.36
N HIS A 64 8.54 5.25 5.14
CA HIS A 64 9.50 5.88 6.06
C HIS A 64 9.84 4.97 7.24
N VAL A 65 8.89 4.14 7.70
CA VAL A 65 9.22 3.12 8.71
C VAL A 65 10.27 2.14 8.14
N ILE A 66 10.07 1.70 6.91
CA ILE A 66 10.99 0.75 6.27
C ILE A 66 12.41 1.34 6.16
N GLU A 67 12.53 2.63 5.82
CA GLU A 67 13.85 3.23 5.70
C GLU A 67 14.47 3.65 7.04
N GLY A 68 13.73 3.50 8.13
CA GLY A 68 14.25 3.81 9.45
C GLY A 68 14.08 5.27 9.89
N ASP A 69 13.22 6.01 9.23
CA ASP A 69 12.95 7.42 9.54
C ASP A 69 11.61 7.53 10.26
N GLN A 70 11.62 7.14 11.53
CA GLN A 70 10.39 7.08 12.32
C GLN A 70 9.74 8.46 12.50
N TRP A 71 10.57 9.50 12.64
CA TRP A 71 10.04 10.85 12.83
C TRP A 71 9.19 11.27 11.63
N ASN A 72 9.69 11.01 10.44
CA ASN A 72 8.99 11.33 9.20
C ASN A 72 7.77 10.42 9.01
N ALA A 73 7.91 9.14 9.39
CA ALA A 73 6.80 8.20 9.34
C ALA A 73 5.65 8.70 10.22
N ASP A 74 5.95 9.18 11.42
CA ASP A 74 4.91 9.65 12.34
C ASP A 74 4.14 10.85 11.78
N TYR A 75 4.82 11.72 11.07
CA TYR A 75 4.17 12.83 10.37
C TYR A 75 3.09 12.29 9.40
N TRP A 76 3.47 11.27 8.62
CA TRP A 76 2.55 10.71 7.63
C TRP A 76 1.45 9.86 8.24
N PHE A 77 1.73 9.16 9.36
CA PHE A 77 0.67 8.46 10.11
C PHE A 77 -0.38 9.46 10.59
N ALA A 78 0.05 10.58 11.14
CA ALA A 78 -0.88 11.60 11.59
C ALA A 78 -1.71 12.14 10.43
N LYS A 79 -1.07 12.37 9.30
CA LYS A 79 -1.75 12.87 8.11
C LYS A 79 -2.77 11.86 7.58
N ALA A 80 -2.48 10.57 7.74
CA ALA A 80 -3.39 9.51 7.34
C ALA A 80 -4.51 9.27 8.36
N GLY A 81 -4.42 9.86 9.54
CA GLY A 81 -5.38 9.61 10.62
C GLY A 81 -5.21 8.22 11.21
N LYS A 82 -3.98 7.70 11.23
CA LYS A 82 -3.68 6.35 11.69
C LYS A 82 -2.68 6.39 12.83
N PRO A 83 -2.74 5.39 13.74
CA PRO A 83 -1.77 5.34 14.82
C PRO A 83 -0.37 5.03 14.32
N SER A 84 0.62 5.56 15.00
CA SER A 84 2.02 5.31 14.67
C SER A 84 2.37 3.83 14.85
N ARG A 85 3.15 3.30 13.94
CA ARG A 85 3.65 1.93 13.98
C ARG A 85 5.15 1.96 13.72
N GLY A 86 5.86 0.97 14.22
CA GLY A 86 7.31 0.91 14.13
C GLY A 86 7.83 -0.23 13.26
N PRO A 87 9.16 -0.39 13.20
CA PRO A 87 9.78 -1.37 12.29
C PRO A 87 9.36 -2.82 12.51
N ALA A 88 9.01 -3.18 13.74
CA ALA A 88 8.57 -4.55 14.04
C ALA A 88 7.23 -4.88 13.38
N ASP A 89 6.47 -3.86 12.98
CA ASP A 89 5.12 -4.03 12.46
C ASP A 89 5.01 -3.90 10.95
N VAL A 90 6.13 -3.82 10.24
CA VAL A 90 6.12 -3.52 8.80
C VAL A 90 5.24 -4.50 8.01
N ASP A 91 5.40 -5.80 8.24
CA ASP A 91 4.63 -6.80 7.50
C ASP A 91 3.14 -6.71 7.84
N ALA A 92 2.82 -6.59 9.13
CA ALA A 92 1.44 -6.45 9.57
C ALA A 92 0.81 -5.17 9.01
N LEU A 93 1.57 -4.09 9.02
CA LEU A 93 1.08 -2.81 8.52
C LEU A 93 0.81 -2.88 7.01
N TRP A 94 1.72 -3.48 6.24
CA TRP A 94 1.50 -3.67 4.81
C TRP A 94 0.21 -4.43 4.56
N ASN A 95 -0.01 -5.52 5.31
CA ASN A 95 -1.22 -6.33 5.17
C ASN A 95 -2.48 -5.56 5.55
N GLU A 96 -2.40 -4.74 6.59
CA GLU A 96 -3.54 -3.92 7.01
C GLU A 96 -3.92 -2.91 5.93
N ILE A 97 -2.93 -2.24 5.36
CA ILE A 97 -3.20 -1.26 4.31
C ILE A 97 -3.80 -1.96 3.08
N ALA A 98 -3.18 -3.06 2.66
CA ALA A 98 -3.66 -3.82 1.51
C ALA A 98 -5.08 -4.33 1.73
N GLY A 99 -5.37 -4.82 2.93
CA GLY A 99 -6.69 -5.33 3.26
C GLY A 99 -7.76 -4.25 3.35
N SER A 100 -7.36 -2.99 3.50
CA SER A 100 -8.30 -1.88 3.59
C SER A 100 -8.70 -1.31 2.23
N LEU A 101 -8.03 -1.72 1.16
CA LEU A 101 -8.31 -1.16 -0.15
C LEU A 101 -9.68 -1.59 -0.68
N PRO A 102 -10.38 -0.68 -1.38
CA PRO A 102 -11.64 -1.06 -2.02
C PRO A 102 -11.38 -2.04 -3.16
N GLY A 103 -12.43 -2.59 -3.71
CA GLY A 103 -12.35 -3.53 -4.82
C GLY A 103 -11.53 -2.98 -5.98
N GLN A 104 -10.72 -3.84 -6.58
CA GLN A 104 -9.84 -3.47 -7.69
C GLN A 104 -10.44 -3.86 -9.03
#